data_c01078611f0f464772581ba44603c853
#
_entry.id   c01078611f0f464772581ba44603c853
#
_cell.length_a   1.000
_cell.length_b   1.000
_cell.length_c   1.000
_cell.angle_alpha   90.00
_cell.angle_beta   90.00
_cell.angle_gamma   90.00
#
_symmetry.space_group_name_H-M   'P 1'
#
loop_
_entity.id
_entity.type
_entity.pdbx_description
1 polymer ?
#
loop_
_entity_poly.entity_id
_entity_poly.type
_entity_poly.pdbx_seq_one_letter_code
_entity_poly.pdbx_strand_id
1 'polypeptide(L)'
;MDYDDEAPELTLRLESFKDCWAEGAELVRAEVKEVEPNGRQFNPDVQSILTNEALGIFKILVARKNGEMIGYLTWMIDFDLEAYGTLIANQTAWYLKPGHYGVADKMFDFAMAHFKQVGVKYVYWHHTFNGRGKTLGRYFQRKGAKPISMNYMIQP
;
A
#
# COMPACT_ATOMS: atom_id res chain seq x y z
N MET A 1 -24.42 9.48 34.01
CA MET A 1 -24.31 9.42 32.55
C MET A 1 -22.93 8.89 32.25
N ASP A 2 -22.83 7.59 32.10
CA ASP A 2 -21.57 6.96 31.65
C ASP A 2 -21.46 7.24 30.15
N TYR A 3 -20.59 8.18 29.81
CA TYR A 3 -20.08 8.26 28.45
C TYR A 3 -19.07 7.12 28.32
N ASP A 4 -19.51 6.00 27.76
CA ASP A 4 -18.61 5.01 27.20
C ASP A 4 -17.91 5.68 26.01
N ASP A 5 -16.80 6.36 26.30
CA ASP A 5 -15.81 6.74 25.30
C ASP A 5 -15.13 5.45 24.85
N GLU A 6 -15.86 4.63 24.07
CA GLU A 6 -15.23 3.52 23.37
C GLU A 6 -14.16 4.10 22.44
N ALA A 7 -12.91 3.70 22.70
CA ALA A 7 -11.80 4.09 21.86
C ALA A 7 -12.15 3.75 20.39
N PRO A 8 -11.92 4.66 19.45
CA PRO A 8 -12.31 4.46 18.06
C PRO A 8 -11.73 3.15 17.52
N GLU A 9 -12.59 2.26 17.03
CA GLU A 9 -12.22 0.96 16.54
C GLU A 9 -11.37 1.08 15.26
N LEU A 10 -10.10 0.68 15.35
CA LEU A 10 -9.21 0.53 14.20
C LEU A 10 -9.24 -0.92 13.71
N THR A 11 -9.56 -1.12 12.44
CA THR A 11 -9.46 -2.43 11.78
C THR A 11 -8.49 -2.39 10.60
N LEU A 12 -7.72 -3.47 10.45
CA LEU A 12 -6.84 -3.73 9.33
C LEU A 12 -7.27 -5.04 8.68
N ARG A 13 -7.63 -5.03 7.41
CA ARG A 13 -8.10 -6.22 6.68
C ARG A 13 -7.64 -6.21 5.24
N LEU A 14 -7.39 -7.41 4.71
CA LEU A 14 -7.33 -7.58 3.25
C LEU A 14 -8.77 -7.52 2.72
N GLU A 15 -9.00 -6.61 1.80
CA GLU A 15 -10.31 -6.44 1.15
C GLU A 15 -10.18 -6.66 -0.35
N SER A 16 -11.27 -7.11 -1.00
CA SER A 16 -11.31 -7.19 -2.45
C SER A 16 -11.41 -5.80 -3.07
N PHE A 17 -10.89 -5.64 -4.27
CA PHE A 17 -11.03 -4.41 -5.05
C PHE A 17 -12.51 -3.99 -5.18
N LYS A 18 -13.37 -4.96 -5.47
CA LYS A 18 -14.82 -4.72 -5.62
C LYS A 18 -15.44 -4.13 -4.35
N ASP A 19 -15.02 -4.62 -3.17
CA ASP A 19 -15.62 -4.19 -1.90
C ASP A 19 -15.13 -2.81 -1.43
N CYS A 20 -13.88 -2.46 -1.72
CA CYS A 20 -13.29 -1.22 -1.20
C CYS A 20 -13.19 -0.08 -2.23
N TRP A 21 -13.43 -0.35 -3.53
CA TRP A 21 -13.17 0.63 -4.58
C TRP A 21 -14.03 1.89 -4.49
N ALA A 22 -15.28 1.80 -4.14
CA ALA A 22 -16.18 2.96 -4.07
C ALA A 22 -15.64 4.05 -3.11
N GLU A 23 -15.15 3.64 -1.94
CA GLU A 23 -14.49 4.54 -0.98
C GLU A 23 -13.03 4.84 -1.37
N GLY A 24 -12.30 3.81 -1.82
CA GLY A 24 -10.89 3.87 -2.13
C GLY A 24 -10.55 4.82 -3.28
N ALA A 25 -11.44 4.96 -4.26
CA ALA A 25 -11.22 5.80 -5.44
C ALA A 25 -10.86 7.25 -5.09
N GLU A 26 -11.49 7.83 -4.09
CA GLU A 26 -11.20 9.20 -3.63
C GLU A 26 -9.82 9.30 -2.98
N LEU A 27 -9.45 8.29 -2.18
CA LEU A 27 -8.14 8.24 -1.53
C LEU A 27 -7.02 8.10 -2.57
N VAL A 28 -7.23 7.26 -3.59
CA VAL A 28 -6.26 7.08 -4.69
C VAL A 28 -6.10 8.37 -5.50
N ARG A 29 -7.19 9.08 -5.78
CA ARG A 29 -7.10 10.39 -6.45
C ARG A 29 -6.30 11.39 -5.63
N ALA A 30 -6.47 11.40 -4.31
CA ALA A 30 -5.70 12.26 -3.41
C ALA A 30 -4.21 11.88 -3.41
N GLU A 31 -3.88 10.59 -3.38
CA GLU A 31 -2.51 10.10 -3.49
C GLU A 31 -1.87 10.50 -4.82
N VAL A 32 -2.52 10.21 -5.94
CA VAL A 32 -2.02 10.53 -7.28
C VAL A 32 -1.75 12.04 -7.41
N LYS A 33 -2.65 12.87 -6.92
CA LYS A 33 -2.45 14.33 -6.92
C LYS A 33 -1.22 14.75 -6.11
N GLU A 34 -0.92 14.06 -5.02
CA GLU A 34 0.24 14.35 -4.16
C GLU A 34 1.56 13.90 -4.79
N VAL A 35 1.57 12.72 -5.45
CA VAL A 35 2.83 12.07 -5.85
C VAL A 35 3.19 12.19 -7.32
N GLU A 36 2.24 12.54 -8.19
CA GLU A 36 2.46 12.62 -9.65
C GLU A 36 2.91 14.02 -10.08
N PRO A 37 4.20 14.21 -10.39
CA PRO A 37 4.72 15.52 -10.77
C PRO A 37 4.29 15.98 -12.17
N ASN A 38 3.91 15.04 -13.04
CA ASN A 38 3.69 15.28 -14.48
C ASN A 38 2.21 15.32 -14.85
N GLY A 39 1.30 15.37 -13.87
CA GLY A 39 -0.13 15.43 -14.12
C GLY A 39 -0.72 14.20 -14.80
N ARG A 40 -0.10 13.02 -14.62
CA ARG A 40 -0.66 11.77 -15.12
C ARG A 40 -2.08 11.60 -14.60
N GLN A 41 -3.01 11.40 -15.50
CA GLN A 41 -4.41 11.21 -15.13
C GLN A 41 -4.60 9.85 -14.46
N PHE A 42 -5.39 9.86 -13.38
CA PHE A 42 -5.83 8.65 -12.74
C PHE A 42 -6.87 7.95 -13.62
N ASN A 43 -6.47 6.82 -14.19
CA ASN A 43 -7.32 5.97 -15.02
C ASN A 43 -6.91 4.50 -14.81
N PRO A 44 -7.39 3.85 -13.76
CA PRO A 44 -6.95 2.51 -13.40
C PRO A 44 -7.41 1.47 -14.41
N ASP A 45 -6.52 0.54 -14.74
CA ASP A 45 -6.86 -0.67 -15.48
C ASP A 45 -7.56 -1.67 -14.56
N VAL A 46 -8.87 -1.48 -14.40
CA VAL A 46 -9.71 -2.30 -13.51
C VAL A 46 -9.65 -3.77 -13.89
N GLN A 47 -9.62 -4.09 -15.18
CA GLN A 47 -9.59 -5.49 -15.62
C GLN A 47 -8.30 -6.19 -15.21
N SER A 48 -7.15 -5.53 -15.35
CA SER A 48 -5.87 -6.07 -14.89
C SER A 48 -5.82 -6.22 -13.37
N ILE A 49 -6.37 -5.28 -12.62
CA ILE A 49 -6.46 -5.36 -11.16
C ILE A 49 -7.28 -6.60 -10.74
N LEU A 50 -8.49 -6.77 -11.31
CA LEU A 50 -9.36 -7.90 -10.98
C LEU A 50 -8.72 -9.25 -11.37
N THR A 51 -8.03 -9.30 -12.50
CA THR A 51 -7.33 -10.50 -12.95
C THR A 51 -6.21 -10.88 -11.99
N ASN A 52 -5.37 -9.92 -11.61
CA ASN A 52 -4.26 -10.16 -10.68
C ASN A 52 -4.76 -10.49 -9.26
N GLU A 53 -5.88 -9.90 -8.83
CA GLU A 53 -6.52 -10.25 -7.56
C GLU A 53 -7.04 -11.70 -7.58
N ALA A 54 -7.73 -12.10 -8.64
CA ALA A 54 -8.23 -13.47 -8.80
C ALA A 54 -7.11 -14.51 -8.84
N LEU A 55 -5.95 -14.16 -9.38
CA LEU A 55 -4.74 -15.00 -9.37
C LEU A 55 -4.00 -14.99 -8.03
N GLY A 56 -4.44 -14.20 -7.06
CA GLY A 56 -3.78 -14.06 -5.76
C GLY A 56 -2.49 -13.23 -5.78
N ILE A 57 -2.18 -12.61 -6.91
CA ILE A 57 -0.97 -11.78 -7.11
C ILE A 57 -1.13 -10.42 -6.44
N PHE A 58 -2.27 -9.76 -6.64
CA PHE A 58 -2.55 -8.42 -6.12
C PHE A 58 -3.37 -8.48 -4.83
N LYS A 59 -2.97 -7.70 -3.83
CA LYS A 59 -3.65 -7.59 -2.54
C LYS A 59 -3.81 -6.14 -2.12
N ILE A 60 -4.89 -5.87 -1.40
CA ILE A 60 -5.23 -4.58 -0.83
C ILE A 60 -5.42 -4.74 0.67
N LEU A 61 -4.57 -4.11 1.46
CA LEU A 61 -4.76 -3.95 2.90
C LEU A 61 -5.48 -2.62 3.13
N VAL A 62 -6.64 -2.68 3.76
CA VAL A 62 -7.44 -1.51 4.09
C VAL A 62 -7.40 -1.23 5.58
N ALA A 63 -7.14 0.02 5.93
CA ALA A 63 -7.26 0.53 7.28
C ALA A 63 -8.59 1.29 7.42
N ARG A 64 -9.41 0.89 8.41
CA ARG A 64 -10.67 1.55 8.73
C ARG A 64 -10.69 2.01 10.18
N LYS A 65 -11.24 3.18 10.41
CA LYS A 65 -11.52 3.70 11.75
C LYS A 65 -13.03 3.92 11.88
N ASN A 66 -13.66 3.23 12.82
CA ASN A 66 -15.11 3.21 12.95
C ASN A 66 -15.84 2.90 11.63
N GLY A 67 -15.32 1.95 10.86
CA GLY A 67 -15.86 1.55 9.56
C GLY A 67 -15.46 2.43 8.37
N GLU A 68 -15.01 3.66 8.59
CA GLU A 68 -14.56 4.55 7.52
C GLU A 68 -13.14 4.20 7.05
N MET A 69 -12.95 4.12 5.73
CA MET A 69 -11.63 3.89 5.14
C MET A 69 -10.73 5.11 5.33
N ILE A 70 -9.64 4.93 6.06
CA ILE A 70 -8.65 5.98 6.36
C ILE A 70 -7.34 5.81 5.61
N GLY A 71 -7.13 4.67 4.97
CA GLY A 71 -5.94 4.41 4.20
C GLY A 71 -5.91 3.02 3.58
N TYR A 72 -4.94 2.81 2.73
CA TYR A 72 -4.69 1.53 2.08
C TYR A 72 -3.20 1.32 1.81
N LEU A 73 -2.83 0.07 1.67
CA LEU A 73 -1.52 -0.40 1.25
C LEU A 73 -1.73 -1.54 0.25
N THR A 74 -1.18 -1.42 -0.93
CA THR A 74 -1.31 -2.43 -1.98
C THR A 74 0.03 -3.02 -2.35
N TRP A 75 0.02 -4.30 -2.75
CA TRP A 75 1.22 -4.99 -3.21
C TRP A 75 0.90 -6.07 -4.22
N MET A 76 1.92 -6.45 -4.94
CA MET A 76 1.92 -7.64 -5.80
C MET A 76 2.93 -8.65 -5.26
N ILE A 77 2.53 -9.92 -5.27
CA ILE A 77 3.41 -11.06 -4.93
C ILE A 77 3.56 -11.90 -6.18
N ASP A 78 4.80 -12.13 -6.61
CA ASP A 78 5.10 -12.91 -7.78
C ASP A 78 6.44 -13.64 -7.62
N PHE A 79 6.77 -14.50 -8.58
CA PHE A 79 8.07 -15.13 -8.63
C PHE A 79 9.13 -14.16 -9.13
N ASP A 80 10.31 -14.23 -8.52
CA ASP A 80 11.48 -13.54 -9.01
C ASP A 80 11.98 -14.24 -10.29
N LEU A 81 12.00 -13.51 -11.40
CA LEU A 81 12.42 -14.05 -12.68
C LEU A 81 13.91 -14.41 -12.73
N GLU A 82 14.71 -13.82 -11.84
CA GLU A 82 16.15 -14.05 -11.76
C GLU A 82 16.53 -15.10 -10.68
N ALA A 83 15.56 -15.53 -9.86
CA ALA A 83 15.80 -16.50 -8.79
C ALA A 83 14.68 -17.55 -8.71
N TYR A 84 14.87 -18.66 -9.37
CA TYR A 84 13.89 -19.74 -9.46
C TYR A 84 13.32 -20.14 -8.09
N GLY A 85 12.01 -20.22 -8.02
CA GLY A 85 11.29 -20.63 -6.81
C GLY A 85 11.24 -19.59 -5.70
N THR A 86 11.77 -18.38 -5.94
CA THR A 86 11.76 -17.29 -4.97
C THR A 86 10.53 -16.40 -5.16
N LEU A 87 9.74 -16.22 -4.10
CA LEU A 87 8.65 -15.24 -4.08
C LEU A 87 9.16 -13.88 -3.62
N ILE A 88 8.72 -12.84 -4.32
CA ILE A 88 8.97 -11.45 -3.99
C ILE A 88 7.65 -10.71 -3.81
N ALA A 89 7.65 -9.69 -2.98
CA ALA A 89 6.55 -8.74 -2.85
C ALA A 89 7.01 -7.35 -3.27
N ASN A 90 6.19 -6.69 -4.07
CA ASN A 90 6.39 -5.30 -4.49
C ASN A 90 5.24 -4.45 -3.96
N GLN A 91 5.51 -3.52 -3.07
CA GLN A 91 4.53 -2.50 -2.68
C GLN A 91 4.26 -1.62 -3.90
N THR A 92 2.98 -1.40 -4.19
CA THR A 92 2.56 -0.61 -5.37
C THR A 92 1.99 0.75 -5.00
N ALA A 93 1.27 0.84 -3.88
CA ALA A 93 0.77 2.09 -3.37
C ALA A 93 0.63 2.03 -1.84
N TRP A 94 0.78 3.16 -1.18
CA TRP A 94 0.52 3.31 0.25
C TRP A 94 0.07 4.73 0.56
N TYR A 95 -1.13 4.84 1.07
CA TYR A 95 -1.72 6.13 1.43
C TYR A 95 -2.45 6.05 2.77
N LEU A 96 -2.28 7.09 3.57
CA LEU A 96 -3.05 7.34 4.78
C LEU A 96 -3.58 8.78 4.74
N LYS A 97 -4.83 8.96 5.10
CA LYS A 97 -5.42 10.28 5.28
C LYS A 97 -4.59 11.10 6.27
N PRO A 98 -4.44 12.42 6.05
CA PRO A 98 -3.86 13.32 7.05
C PRO A 98 -4.50 13.13 8.44
N GLY A 99 -3.67 13.14 9.48
CA GLY A 99 -4.12 12.89 10.86
C GLY A 99 -4.14 11.42 11.30
N HIS A 100 -3.89 10.47 10.38
CA HIS A 100 -3.91 9.03 10.65
C HIS A 100 -2.55 8.34 10.48
N TYR A 101 -1.45 9.09 10.40
CA TYR A 101 -0.12 8.52 10.12
C TYR A 101 0.40 7.57 11.20
N GLY A 102 -0.12 7.65 12.43
CA GLY A 102 0.19 6.69 13.49
C GLY A 102 -0.23 5.25 13.20
N VAL A 103 -1.10 5.03 12.20
CA VAL A 103 -1.53 3.70 11.76
C VAL A 103 -0.48 3.02 10.87
N ALA A 104 0.49 3.77 10.33
CA ALA A 104 1.49 3.25 9.39
C ALA A 104 2.26 2.04 9.94
N ASP A 105 2.71 2.08 11.18
CA ASP A 105 3.43 0.96 11.79
C ASP A 105 2.59 -0.32 11.84
N LYS A 106 1.32 -0.21 12.19
CA LYS A 106 0.41 -1.36 12.24
C LYS A 106 0.17 -1.95 10.85
N MET A 107 0.05 -1.11 9.82
CA MET A 107 -0.09 -1.55 8.43
C MET A 107 1.18 -2.24 7.94
N PHE A 108 2.35 -1.67 8.21
CA PHE A 108 3.63 -2.27 7.88
C PHE A 108 3.80 -3.64 8.53
N ASP A 109 3.56 -3.74 9.83
CA ASP A 109 3.69 -4.99 10.58
C ASP A 109 2.71 -6.05 10.09
N PHE A 110 1.48 -5.67 9.76
CA PHE A 110 0.50 -6.58 9.14
C PHE A 110 1.01 -7.12 7.80
N ALA A 111 1.50 -6.25 6.93
CA ALA A 111 2.02 -6.65 5.63
C ALA A 111 3.23 -7.57 5.77
N MET A 112 4.19 -7.26 6.64
CA MET A 112 5.37 -8.08 6.87
C MET A 112 5.02 -9.46 7.45
N ALA A 113 4.05 -9.54 8.36
CA ALA A 113 3.55 -10.81 8.88
C ALA A 113 2.88 -11.64 7.77
N HIS A 114 2.08 -11.01 6.92
CA HIS A 114 1.46 -11.67 5.77
C HIS A 114 2.52 -12.19 4.78
N PHE A 115 3.51 -11.40 4.41
CA PHE A 115 4.59 -11.80 3.52
C PHE A 115 5.36 -13.01 4.06
N LYS A 116 5.66 -13.00 5.35
CA LYS A 116 6.29 -14.14 6.01
C LYS A 116 5.43 -15.39 5.94
N GLN A 117 4.13 -15.26 6.19
CA GLN A 117 3.18 -16.36 6.18
C GLN A 117 3.08 -17.03 4.81
N VAL A 118 3.09 -16.25 3.72
CA VAL A 118 2.98 -16.76 2.35
C VAL A 118 4.32 -17.15 1.73
N GLY A 119 5.44 -16.97 2.44
CA GLY A 119 6.76 -17.42 2.01
C GLY A 119 7.51 -16.44 1.12
N VAL A 120 7.18 -15.15 1.16
CA VAL A 120 7.94 -14.10 0.48
C VAL A 120 9.35 -14.00 1.07
N LYS A 121 10.37 -14.00 0.21
CA LYS A 121 11.77 -13.91 0.61
C LYS A 121 12.28 -12.47 0.64
N TYR A 122 11.89 -11.67 -0.33
CA TYR A 122 12.29 -10.26 -0.43
C TYR A 122 11.08 -9.37 -0.63
N VAL A 123 11.07 -8.22 0.03
CA VAL A 123 10.03 -7.21 -0.08
C VAL A 123 10.64 -5.91 -0.58
N TYR A 124 10.11 -5.40 -1.68
CA TYR A 124 10.51 -4.12 -2.25
C TYR A 124 9.52 -3.04 -1.86
N TRP A 125 9.99 -2.09 -1.07
CA TRP A 125 9.26 -0.91 -0.65
C TRP A 125 9.64 0.27 -1.53
N HIS A 126 8.65 1.00 -1.99
CA HIS A 126 8.82 2.13 -2.90
C HIS A 126 8.37 3.44 -2.24
N HIS A 127 9.06 4.52 -2.55
CA HIS A 127 8.62 5.87 -2.23
C HIS A 127 8.91 6.81 -3.39
N THR A 128 8.13 7.89 -3.47
CA THR A 128 8.36 8.97 -4.44
C THR A 128 9.26 10.05 -3.82
N PHE A 129 9.80 10.92 -4.67
CA PHE A 129 10.52 12.10 -4.21
C PHE A 129 9.59 13.27 -3.89
N ASN A 130 8.31 13.18 -4.27
CA ASN A 130 7.29 14.21 -4.06
C ASN A 130 6.49 13.95 -2.79
N GLY A 131 5.83 14.98 -2.29
CA GLY A 131 5.01 14.90 -1.11
C GLY A 131 5.77 14.35 0.09
N ARG A 132 5.26 13.31 0.69
CA ARG A 132 5.85 12.64 1.86
C ARG A 132 6.87 11.54 1.53
N GLY A 133 7.28 11.44 0.27
CA GLY A 133 8.17 10.36 -0.18
C GLY A 133 9.49 10.29 0.61
N LYS A 134 10.14 11.44 0.89
CA LYS A 134 11.36 11.46 1.71
C LYS A 134 11.14 10.94 3.13
N THR A 135 10.01 11.27 3.73
CA THR A 135 9.63 10.79 5.07
C THR A 135 9.43 9.30 5.05
N LEU A 136 8.76 8.78 4.03
CA LEU A 136 8.52 7.35 3.86
C LEU A 136 9.84 6.58 3.63
N GLY A 137 10.77 7.11 2.84
CA GLY A 137 12.10 6.52 2.65
C GLY A 137 12.89 6.41 3.97
N ARG A 138 12.87 7.45 4.80
CA ARG A 138 13.48 7.40 6.15
C ARG A 138 12.78 6.38 7.04
N TYR A 139 11.47 6.26 6.94
CA TYR A 139 10.68 5.27 7.66
C TYR A 139 11.12 3.85 7.30
N PHE A 140 11.23 3.51 6.03
CA PHE A 140 11.70 2.20 5.59
C PHE A 140 13.10 1.88 6.09
N GLN A 141 14.03 2.84 6.05
CA GLN A 141 15.39 2.66 6.59
C GLN A 141 15.37 2.37 8.10
N ARG A 142 14.54 3.06 8.87
CA ARG A 142 14.35 2.75 10.31
C ARG A 142 13.79 1.35 10.55
N LYS A 143 12.98 0.82 9.62
CA LYS A 143 12.48 -0.56 9.65
C LYS A 143 13.50 -1.60 9.15
N GLY A 144 14.70 -1.19 8.80
CA GLY A 144 15.79 -2.08 8.37
C GLY A 144 15.90 -2.29 6.87
N ALA A 145 15.09 -1.61 6.07
CA ALA A 145 15.22 -1.66 4.60
C ALA A 145 16.50 -0.93 4.14
N LYS A 146 17.12 -1.47 3.09
CA LYS A 146 18.30 -0.89 2.46
C LYS A 146 17.93 -0.31 1.10
N PRO A 147 18.39 0.90 0.75
CA PRO A 147 18.21 1.43 -0.60
C PRO A 147 18.94 0.54 -1.60
N ILE A 148 18.25 0.11 -2.66
CA ILE A 148 18.81 -0.80 -3.67
C ILE A 148 18.80 -0.24 -5.09
N SER A 149 17.88 0.67 -5.39
CA SER A 149 17.74 1.20 -6.75
C SER A 149 17.13 2.59 -6.74
N MET A 150 17.23 3.25 -7.87
CA MET A 150 16.59 4.53 -8.15
C MET A 150 15.92 4.43 -9.53
N ASN A 151 14.65 4.79 -9.60
CA ASN A 151 13.87 4.75 -10.84
C ASN A 151 13.75 6.14 -11.46
N TYR A 152 13.86 6.23 -12.76
CA TYR A 152 13.68 7.45 -13.54
C TYR A 152 12.56 7.24 -14.55
N MET A 153 11.74 8.26 -14.74
CA MET A 153 10.67 8.25 -15.73
C MET A 153 10.97 9.27 -16.81
N ILE A 154 10.80 8.87 -18.07
CA ILE A 154 10.80 9.73 -19.23
C ILE A 154 9.59 9.40 -20.11
N GLN A 155 8.97 10.41 -20.64
CA GLN A 155 7.90 10.23 -21.62
C GLN A 155 8.52 10.43 -23.01
N PRO A 156 8.53 9.39 -23.88
CA PRO A 156 9.09 9.49 -25.22
C PRO A 156 8.25 10.35 -26.16
#